data_5d54d374d013fc2e92bc291f8be90092
#
_entry.id   5d54d374d013fc2e92bc291f8be90092
#
_cell.length_a   1.000
_cell.length_b   1.000
_cell.length_c   1.000
_cell.angle_alpha   90.00
_cell.angle_beta   90.00
_cell.angle_gamma   90.00
#
_symmetry.space_group_name_H-M   'P 1'
#
loop_
_entity.id
_entity.type
_entity.pdbx_description
1 polymer ?
#
loop_
_entity_poly.entity_id
_entity_poly.type
_entity_poly.pdbx_seq_one_letter_code
_entity_poly.pdbx_strand_id
1 'polypeptide(L)'
;MKKLLFIYNPHAGKGQIRAKLADVLDIFTKAGWLVTVRPTQGKSDATYAAAQLGGAFDRVVCCGGDGTLHEVVTGLMALERRPEVGYIPAGTTNDFSRNLKLPKGYDALAATVSEGFPRPVDIGRFNDRYFVYVAAFGAFTDVAYDTPQQVKNMFGHLAYVLEGIARLGNLKGYQARVEYDGGVLEDEFIFGMVSNTVSVGGMLGLPADSVALDDGLLEAIMVRTPRTPLELQGVIAALMKQTTDEAAGVLGFHTSRLKITCADETPWTLDGEYGGSPQAAEITACRHAVNIVYGA
;
A
#
# COMPACT_ATOMS: atom_id res chain seq x y z
N MET A 1 29.50 -15.50 -4.60
CA MET A 1 29.29 -14.06 -4.43
C MET A 1 27.81 -13.81 -4.54
N LYS A 2 27.19 -13.08 -3.60
CA LYS A 2 25.76 -12.78 -3.63
C LYS A 2 25.45 -11.81 -4.76
N LYS A 3 24.31 -12.01 -5.43
CA LYS A 3 23.87 -11.20 -6.57
C LYS A 3 22.74 -10.27 -6.18
N LEU A 4 22.85 -8.99 -6.52
CA LEU A 4 21.86 -7.95 -6.27
C LEU A 4 21.38 -7.34 -7.58
N LEU A 5 20.06 -7.33 -7.80
CA LEU A 5 19.42 -6.59 -8.89
C LEU A 5 18.93 -5.24 -8.35
N PHE A 6 19.49 -4.15 -8.85
CA PHE A 6 19.11 -2.80 -8.47
C PHE A 6 18.18 -2.20 -9.53
N ILE A 7 16.87 -2.25 -9.28
CA ILE A 7 15.83 -1.63 -10.12
C ILE A 7 15.57 -0.22 -9.58
N TYR A 8 15.79 0.81 -10.37
CA TYR A 8 15.54 2.17 -9.94
C TYR A 8 14.74 2.97 -10.95
N ASN A 9 13.86 3.84 -10.45
CA ASN A 9 13.13 4.80 -11.27
C ASN A 9 13.91 6.13 -11.34
N PRO A 10 14.51 6.48 -12.48
CA PRO A 10 15.33 7.67 -12.61
C PRO A 10 14.52 8.98 -12.51
N HIS A 11 13.19 8.90 -12.56
CA HIS A 11 12.27 10.03 -12.47
C HIS A 11 11.55 10.13 -11.12
N ALA A 12 11.79 9.21 -10.18
CA ALA A 12 11.14 9.22 -8.89
C ALA A 12 11.44 10.49 -8.10
N GLY A 13 10.41 11.10 -7.53
CA GLY A 13 10.51 12.32 -6.74
C GLY A 13 11.18 13.46 -7.52
N LYS A 14 12.31 13.94 -7.00
CA LYS A 14 13.12 15.00 -7.64
C LYS A 14 14.29 14.45 -8.47
N GLY A 15 14.30 13.16 -8.82
CA GLY A 15 15.38 12.52 -9.58
C GLY A 15 16.73 12.46 -8.85
N GLN A 16 16.73 12.60 -7.53
CA GLN A 16 17.95 12.66 -6.70
C GLN A 16 18.83 11.41 -6.81
N ILE A 17 18.22 10.24 -7.08
CA ILE A 17 18.96 8.98 -7.25
C ILE A 17 20.05 9.09 -8.34
N ARG A 18 19.85 9.88 -9.40
CA ARG A 18 20.84 10.06 -10.44
C ARG A 18 22.17 10.61 -9.93
N ALA A 19 22.11 11.56 -9.00
CA ALA A 19 23.30 12.15 -8.39
C ALA A 19 23.93 11.23 -7.33
N LYS A 20 23.16 10.30 -6.77
CA LYS A 20 23.57 9.38 -5.69
C LYS A 20 23.88 7.96 -6.17
N LEU A 21 23.69 7.68 -7.45
CA LEU A 21 23.81 6.33 -8.00
C LEU A 21 25.21 5.71 -7.73
N ALA A 22 26.28 6.47 -7.98
CA ALA A 22 27.64 5.98 -7.77
C ALA A 22 27.91 5.65 -6.30
N ASP A 23 27.47 6.52 -5.37
CA ASP A 23 27.63 6.30 -3.92
C ASP A 23 26.89 5.04 -3.46
N VAL A 24 25.65 4.84 -3.93
CA VAL A 24 24.83 3.65 -3.62
C VAL A 24 25.48 2.37 -4.15
N LEU A 25 25.98 2.38 -5.39
CA LEU A 25 26.64 1.22 -5.99
C LEU A 25 27.97 0.88 -5.30
N ASP A 26 28.72 1.89 -4.86
CA ASP A 26 29.96 1.70 -4.09
C ASP A 26 29.68 0.99 -2.76
N ILE A 27 28.62 1.43 -2.05
CA ILE A 27 28.18 0.79 -0.79
C ILE A 27 27.82 -0.68 -1.03
N PHE A 28 27.01 -0.99 -2.03
CA PHE A 28 26.65 -2.37 -2.34
C PHE A 28 27.88 -3.22 -2.69
N THR A 29 28.80 -2.66 -3.47
CA THR A 29 30.03 -3.36 -3.88
C THR A 29 30.93 -3.63 -2.68
N LYS A 30 31.10 -2.66 -1.78
CA LYS A 30 31.87 -2.81 -0.52
C LYS A 30 31.25 -3.85 0.41
N ALA A 31 29.92 -3.99 0.42
CA ALA A 31 29.20 -5.03 1.14
C ALA A 31 29.29 -6.43 0.46
N GLY A 32 30.04 -6.57 -0.63
CA GLY A 32 30.33 -7.85 -1.29
C GLY A 32 29.28 -8.31 -2.31
N TRP A 33 28.39 -7.42 -2.76
CA TRP A 33 27.38 -7.74 -3.76
C TRP A 33 27.90 -7.61 -5.20
N LEU A 34 27.54 -8.58 -6.06
CA LEU A 34 27.62 -8.41 -7.50
C LEU A 34 26.34 -7.71 -7.96
N VAL A 35 26.48 -6.46 -8.39
CA VAL A 35 25.33 -5.59 -8.68
C VAL A 35 25.00 -5.56 -10.16
N THR A 36 23.76 -5.86 -10.51
CA THR A 36 23.19 -5.58 -11.84
C THR A 36 22.23 -4.41 -11.71
N VAL A 37 22.42 -3.38 -12.53
CA VAL A 37 21.66 -2.12 -12.48
C VAL A 37 20.64 -2.09 -13.61
N ARG A 38 19.38 -1.82 -13.28
CA ARG A 38 18.26 -1.74 -14.21
C ARG A 38 17.45 -0.45 -13.99
N PRO A 39 17.67 0.63 -14.77
CA PRO A 39 16.79 1.79 -14.76
C PRO A 39 15.45 1.45 -15.41
N THR A 40 14.34 1.89 -14.82
CA THR A 40 13.01 1.73 -15.43
C THR A 40 12.84 2.67 -16.61
N GLN A 41 12.13 2.22 -17.65
CA GLN A 41 11.91 2.96 -18.87
C GLN A 41 10.48 3.50 -19.01
N GLY A 42 9.56 3.04 -18.17
CA GLY A 42 8.16 3.44 -18.18
C GLY A 42 7.31 2.63 -17.24
N LYS A 43 5.99 2.81 -17.35
CA LYS A 43 5.01 2.06 -16.54
C LYS A 43 5.12 0.55 -16.81
N SER A 44 5.01 -0.24 -15.75
CA SER A 44 5.11 -1.70 -15.73
C SER A 44 6.50 -2.28 -16.09
N ASP A 45 7.52 -1.44 -16.35
CA ASP A 45 8.87 -1.95 -16.65
C ASP A 45 9.53 -2.58 -15.43
N ALA A 46 9.27 -2.05 -14.22
CA ALA A 46 9.78 -2.67 -13.00
C ALA A 46 9.10 -4.02 -12.72
N THR A 47 7.81 -4.18 -13.04
CA THR A 47 7.11 -5.48 -12.96
C THR A 47 7.76 -6.49 -13.88
N TYR A 48 7.99 -6.12 -15.15
CA TYR A 48 8.63 -6.99 -16.12
C TYR A 48 10.06 -7.37 -15.67
N ALA A 49 10.86 -6.39 -15.27
CA ALA A 49 12.23 -6.62 -14.83
C ALA A 49 12.30 -7.55 -13.61
N ALA A 50 11.44 -7.34 -12.62
CA ALA A 50 11.36 -8.18 -11.43
C ALA A 50 10.92 -9.61 -11.76
N ALA A 51 9.90 -9.80 -12.60
CA ALA A 51 9.41 -11.11 -13.01
C ALA A 51 10.43 -11.88 -13.85
N GLN A 52 11.12 -11.23 -14.79
CA GLN A 52 12.03 -11.91 -15.71
C GLN A 52 13.42 -12.15 -15.12
N LEU A 53 13.91 -11.24 -14.30
CA LEU A 53 15.29 -11.28 -13.81
C LEU A 53 15.38 -11.69 -12.35
N GLY A 54 14.38 -11.34 -11.52
CA GLY A 54 14.45 -11.43 -10.06
C GLY A 54 14.87 -12.80 -9.53
N GLY A 55 14.38 -13.88 -10.15
CA GLY A 55 14.67 -15.25 -9.74
C GLY A 55 16.17 -15.67 -9.84
N ALA A 56 16.97 -14.90 -10.59
CA ALA A 56 18.41 -15.15 -10.74
C ALA A 56 19.28 -14.42 -9.69
N PHE A 57 18.66 -13.67 -8.77
CA PHE A 57 19.32 -12.84 -7.77
C PHE A 57 18.96 -13.28 -6.35
N ASP A 58 19.86 -13.01 -5.42
CA ASP A 58 19.62 -13.25 -3.99
C ASP A 58 18.78 -12.12 -3.39
N ARG A 59 18.95 -10.88 -3.91
CA ARG A 59 18.22 -9.70 -3.46
C ARG A 59 17.86 -8.79 -4.64
N VAL A 60 16.62 -8.28 -4.64
CA VAL A 60 16.15 -7.23 -5.55
C VAL A 60 15.97 -5.95 -4.76
N VAL A 61 16.69 -4.91 -5.10
CA VAL A 61 16.56 -3.59 -4.47
C VAL A 61 15.75 -2.68 -5.38
N CYS A 62 14.62 -2.21 -4.86
CA CYS A 62 13.76 -1.22 -5.48
C CYS A 62 14.14 0.19 -5.00
N CYS A 63 14.51 1.08 -5.92
CA CYS A 63 14.67 2.50 -5.62
C CYS A 63 13.66 3.33 -6.41
N GLY A 64 12.63 3.82 -5.72
CA GLY A 64 11.53 4.54 -6.34
C GLY A 64 10.48 4.98 -5.34
N GLY A 65 9.33 5.41 -5.81
CA GLY A 65 8.15 5.64 -4.98
C GLY A 65 7.34 4.37 -4.75
N ASP A 66 6.19 4.51 -4.08
CA ASP A 66 5.28 3.40 -3.77
C ASP A 66 4.83 2.64 -5.04
N GLY A 67 4.56 3.34 -6.14
CA GLY A 67 4.23 2.71 -7.42
C GLY A 67 5.36 1.85 -8.00
N THR A 68 6.64 2.25 -7.84
CA THR A 68 7.77 1.42 -8.28
C THR A 68 7.92 0.18 -7.38
N LEU A 69 7.68 0.33 -6.07
CA LEU A 69 7.67 -0.80 -5.14
C LEU A 69 6.53 -1.77 -5.47
N HIS A 70 5.32 -1.25 -5.72
CA HIS A 70 4.17 -2.03 -6.17
C HIS A 70 4.50 -2.86 -7.43
N GLU A 71 5.10 -2.22 -8.44
CA GLU A 71 5.52 -2.90 -9.66
C GLU A 71 6.54 -4.02 -9.40
N VAL A 72 7.57 -3.74 -8.59
CA VAL A 72 8.59 -4.75 -8.24
C VAL A 72 7.96 -5.92 -7.51
N VAL A 73 7.17 -5.66 -6.46
CA VAL A 73 6.50 -6.73 -5.69
C VAL A 73 5.57 -7.54 -6.59
N THR A 74 4.74 -6.89 -7.40
CA THR A 74 3.85 -7.57 -8.36
C THR A 74 4.62 -8.51 -9.29
N GLY A 75 5.77 -8.06 -9.81
CA GLY A 75 6.62 -8.92 -10.64
C GLY A 75 7.19 -10.12 -9.88
N LEU A 76 7.63 -9.91 -8.64
CA LEU A 76 8.16 -10.98 -7.80
C LEU A 76 7.09 -12.00 -7.39
N MET A 77 5.83 -11.58 -7.25
CA MET A 77 4.72 -12.49 -6.93
C MET A 77 4.48 -13.56 -8.00
N ALA A 78 4.96 -13.36 -9.22
CA ALA A 78 4.92 -14.38 -10.28
C ALA A 78 5.99 -15.49 -10.11
N LEU A 79 6.95 -15.33 -9.19
CA LEU A 79 8.04 -16.29 -8.99
C LEU A 79 7.69 -17.31 -7.90
N GLU A 80 8.05 -18.57 -8.11
CA GLU A 80 7.95 -19.62 -7.07
C GLU A 80 8.92 -19.35 -5.91
N ARG A 81 10.18 -19.03 -6.26
CA ARG A 81 11.20 -18.62 -5.29
C ARG A 81 11.46 -17.12 -5.43
N ARG A 82 11.04 -16.36 -4.45
CA ARG A 82 11.21 -14.91 -4.41
C ARG A 82 12.52 -14.53 -3.74
N PRO A 83 13.32 -13.62 -4.34
CA PRO A 83 14.49 -13.05 -3.67
C PRO A 83 14.06 -12.13 -2.52
N GLU A 84 15.02 -11.79 -1.66
CA GLU A 84 14.83 -10.75 -0.67
C GLU A 84 14.61 -9.37 -1.36
N VAL A 85 13.81 -8.51 -0.75
CA VAL A 85 13.48 -7.18 -1.27
C VAL A 85 14.14 -6.10 -0.40
N GLY A 86 14.97 -5.27 -1.00
CA GLY A 86 15.40 -4.01 -0.39
C GLY A 86 14.56 -2.85 -0.92
N TYR A 87 14.23 -1.87 -0.08
CA TYR A 87 13.50 -0.69 -0.52
C TYR A 87 14.25 0.60 -0.18
N ILE A 88 14.55 1.40 -1.19
CA ILE A 88 15.10 2.76 -1.10
C ILE A 88 14.02 3.74 -1.57
N PRO A 89 13.26 4.35 -0.63
CA PRO A 89 12.20 5.27 -0.96
C PRO A 89 12.76 6.55 -1.61
N ALA A 90 12.40 6.79 -2.87
CA ALA A 90 12.85 7.94 -3.65
C ALA A 90 11.67 8.76 -4.23
N GLY A 91 10.43 8.35 -3.98
CA GLY A 91 9.23 9.05 -4.41
C GLY A 91 8.90 10.27 -3.54
N THR A 92 7.76 10.90 -3.82
CA THR A 92 7.30 12.10 -3.10
C THR A 92 6.67 11.73 -1.76
N THR A 93 5.87 10.67 -1.69
CA THR A 93 5.08 10.29 -0.52
C THR A 93 5.72 9.15 0.25
N ASN A 94 6.01 8.04 -0.42
CA ASN A 94 6.63 6.83 0.14
C ASN A 94 5.89 6.33 1.40
N ASP A 95 4.58 6.14 1.29
CA ASP A 95 3.72 5.80 2.42
C ASP A 95 4.10 4.47 3.06
N PHE A 96 4.39 3.46 2.25
CA PHE A 96 4.81 2.16 2.76
C PHE A 96 6.11 2.22 3.57
N SER A 97 7.06 3.11 3.22
CA SER A 97 8.34 3.24 3.91
C SER A 97 8.21 3.60 5.40
N ARG A 98 7.10 4.26 5.78
CA ARG A 98 6.82 4.63 7.17
C ARG A 98 6.62 3.41 8.07
N ASN A 99 6.07 2.33 7.50
CA ASN A 99 5.87 1.07 8.22
C ASN A 99 7.19 0.37 8.53
N LEU A 100 8.21 0.61 7.70
CA LEU A 100 9.50 -0.06 7.78
C LEU A 100 10.52 0.63 8.69
N LYS A 101 10.20 1.83 9.24
CA LYS A 101 11.10 2.63 10.07
C LYS A 101 12.49 2.80 9.46
N LEU A 102 12.56 3.03 8.15
CA LEU A 102 13.80 3.14 7.38
C LEU A 102 14.59 4.41 7.78
N PRO A 103 15.93 4.37 7.74
CA PRO A 103 16.76 5.54 7.99
C PRO A 103 16.58 6.59 6.89
N LYS A 104 17.05 7.82 7.14
CA LYS A 104 17.03 8.89 6.16
C LYS A 104 18.34 8.95 5.37
N GLY A 105 18.23 9.28 4.08
CA GLY A 105 19.38 9.46 3.19
C GLY A 105 19.79 8.19 2.46
N TYR A 106 20.26 8.37 1.21
CA TYR A 106 20.58 7.25 0.32
C TYR A 106 21.68 6.34 0.84
N ASP A 107 22.69 6.90 1.49
CA ASP A 107 23.85 6.13 1.99
C ASP A 107 23.41 5.19 3.12
N ALA A 108 22.65 5.71 4.09
CA ALA A 108 22.12 4.91 5.19
C ALA A 108 21.09 3.85 4.70
N LEU A 109 20.25 4.22 3.72
CA LEU A 109 19.32 3.28 3.08
C LEU A 109 20.07 2.17 2.33
N ALA A 110 21.11 2.53 1.56
CA ALA A 110 21.94 1.56 0.84
C ALA A 110 22.63 0.58 1.81
N ALA A 111 23.18 1.10 2.91
CA ALA A 111 23.77 0.26 3.96
C ALA A 111 22.72 -0.69 4.57
N THR A 112 21.54 -0.16 4.93
CA THR A 112 20.44 -0.98 5.48
C THR A 112 20.02 -2.09 4.52
N VAL A 113 19.80 -1.79 3.24
CA VAL A 113 19.37 -2.81 2.28
C VAL A 113 20.48 -3.75 1.85
N SER A 114 21.76 -3.44 2.07
CA SER A 114 22.88 -4.34 1.77
C SER A 114 23.22 -5.26 2.92
N GLU A 115 23.15 -4.79 4.15
CA GLU A 115 23.64 -5.50 5.36
C GLU A 115 22.51 -5.94 6.30
N GLY A 116 21.33 -5.35 6.18
CA GLY A 116 20.18 -5.62 7.04
C GLY A 116 19.59 -7.02 6.85
N PHE A 117 18.70 -7.37 7.78
CA PHE A 117 18.04 -8.68 7.81
C PHE A 117 16.69 -8.66 7.14
N PRO A 118 16.36 -9.69 6.33
CA PRO A 118 15.04 -9.84 5.74
C PRO A 118 14.00 -10.20 6.81
N ARG A 119 12.83 -9.58 6.74
CA ARG A 119 11.67 -9.89 7.57
C ARG A 119 10.49 -10.21 6.69
N PRO A 120 9.67 -11.21 7.03
CA PRO A 120 8.48 -11.54 6.25
C PRO A 120 7.49 -10.38 6.25
N VAL A 121 6.82 -10.20 5.13
CA VAL A 121 5.76 -9.19 4.95
C VAL A 121 4.64 -9.83 4.14
N ASP A 122 3.44 -9.59 4.59
CA ASP A 122 2.23 -10.03 3.92
C ASP A 122 1.91 -9.09 2.75
N ILE A 123 1.32 -9.64 1.70
CA ILE A 123 0.89 -8.89 0.51
C ILE A 123 -0.59 -9.13 0.30
N GLY A 124 -1.35 -8.08 0.06
CA GLY A 124 -2.76 -8.22 -0.29
C GLY A 124 -2.93 -8.70 -1.72
N ARG A 125 -3.81 -9.70 -1.94
CA ARG A 125 -4.28 -10.10 -3.26
C ARG A 125 -5.70 -9.61 -3.46
N PHE A 126 -5.93 -8.88 -4.52
CA PHE A 126 -7.21 -8.36 -4.97
C PHE A 126 -7.58 -9.04 -6.30
N ASN A 127 -8.51 -10.00 -6.28
CA ASN A 127 -8.79 -10.87 -7.41
C ASN A 127 -7.52 -11.54 -7.95
N ASP A 128 -7.11 -11.18 -9.17
CA ASP A 128 -5.88 -11.65 -9.85
C ASP A 128 -4.69 -10.68 -9.73
N ARG A 129 -4.85 -9.59 -8.98
CA ARG A 129 -3.84 -8.53 -8.79
C ARG A 129 -3.34 -8.50 -7.36
N TYR A 130 -2.28 -7.73 -7.10
CA TYR A 130 -1.69 -7.55 -5.78
C TYR A 130 -1.67 -6.09 -5.37
N PHE A 131 -1.63 -5.83 -4.06
CA PHE A 131 -1.32 -4.53 -3.50
C PHE A 131 -0.38 -4.70 -2.30
N VAL A 132 0.53 -3.74 -2.13
CA VAL A 132 1.55 -3.79 -1.08
C VAL A 132 1.01 -3.25 0.23
N TYR A 133 0.23 -2.17 0.17
CA TYR A 133 -0.23 -1.51 1.39
C TYR A 133 -1.72 -1.15 1.41
N VAL A 134 -2.39 -0.88 0.29
CA VAL A 134 -3.81 -0.48 0.33
C VAL A 134 -4.58 -0.82 -0.93
N ALA A 135 -5.81 -1.32 -0.74
CA ALA A 135 -6.89 -1.38 -1.72
C ALA A 135 -8.07 -0.56 -1.19
N ALA A 136 -8.67 0.30 -2.01
CA ALA A 136 -9.77 1.16 -1.57
C ALA A 136 -10.79 1.43 -2.68
N PHE A 137 -12.05 1.68 -2.28
CA PHE A 137 -13.13 2.13 -3.17
C PHE A 137 -13.94 3.26 -2.54
N GLY A 138 -14.71 3.94 -3.35
CA GLY A 138 -15.63 4.97 -2.92
C GLY A 138 -15.06 6.38 -2.92
N ALA A 139 -15.48 7.23 -2.01
CA ALA A 139 -15.07 8.63 -1.96
C ALA A 139 -13.53 8.72 -1.95
N PHE A 140 -12.93 9.38 -2.94
CA PHE A 140 -11.49 9.56 -3.27
C PHE A 140 -10.90 8.72 -4.40
N THR A 141 -11.52 7.61 -4.78
CA THR A 141 -10.94 6.85 -5.89
C THR A 141 -10.92 7.68 -7.17
N ASP A 142 -11.88 8.58 -7.35
CA ASP A 142 -11.95 9.47 -8.52
C ASP A 142 -10.98 10.67 -8.45
N VAL A 143 -10.56 11.07 -7.24
CA VAL A 143 -9.65 12.23 -7.02
C VAL A 143 -8.18 11.81 -6.98
N ALA A 144 -7.89 10.55 -6.68
CA ALA A 144 -6.52 10.02 -6.59
C ALA A 144 -5.77 10.05 -7.93
N TYR A 145 -6.50 10.12 -9.04
CA TYR A 145 -5.89 10.15 -10.38
C TYR A 145 -5.21 11.48 -10.73
N ASP A 146 -5.61 12.60 -10.10
CA ASP A 146 -5.14 13.93 -10.49
C ASP A 146 -4.14 14.60 -9.53
N THR A 147 -3.90 14.06 -8.32
CA THR A 147 -3.07 14.77 -7.35
C THR A 147 -2.18 13.87 -6.49
N PRO A 148 -0.92 13.61 -6.84
CA PRO A 148 -0.02 12.70 -6.13
C PRO A 148 0.43 13.16 -4.73
N GLN A 149 0.07 14.35 -4.26
CA GLN A 149 0.65 14.95 -3.04
C GLN A 149 -0.17 14.79 -1.75
N GLN A 150 -1.36 14.17 -1.77
CA GLN A 150 -2.32 14.33 -0.68
C GLN A 150 -2.59 13.09 0.18
N VAL A 151 -1.91 11.97 0.01
CA VAL A 151 -2.09 10.78 0.86
C VAL A 151 -1.53 10.96 2.29
N LYS A 152 -0.90 12.09 2.58
CA LYS A 152 -0.25 12.36 3.89
C LYS A 152 -1.17 12.29 5.10
N ASN A 153 -2.48 12.34 4.89
CA ASN A 153 -3.47 12.22 5.95
C ASN A 153 -4.79 11.76 5.34
N MET A 154 -4.83 10.53 4.84
CA MET A 154 -5.96 10.01 4.06
C MET A 154 -7.31 10.23 4.75
N PHE A 155 -7.38 10.10 6.07
CA PHE A 155 -8.63 10.29 6.82
C PHE A 155 -8.94 11.75 7.15
N GLY A 156 -7.94 12.57 7.44
CA GLY A 156 -8.16 14.01 7.56
C GLY A 156 -8.62 14.60 6.22
N HIS A 157 -8.08 14.07 5.12
CA HIS A 157 -8.51 14.43 3.77
C HIS A 157 -9.89 13.86 3.45
N LEU A 158 -10.21 12.61 3.87
CA LEU A 158 -11.54 12.01 3.76
C LEU A 158 -12.57 12.86 4.50
N ALA A 159 -12.32 13.23 5.74
CA ALA A 159 -13.21 14.10 6.50
C ALA A 159 -13.45 15.44 5.79
N TYR A 160 -12.39 16.07 5.25
CA TYR A 160 -12.47 17.33 4.55
C TYR A 160 -13.25 17.23 3.23
N VAL A 161 -13.02 16.17 2.47
CA VAL A 161 -13.74 15.92 1.20
C VAL A 161 -15.19 15.55 1.46
N LEU A 162 -15.46 14.73 2.47
CA LEU A 162 -16.84 14.43 2.87
C LEU A 162 -17.59 15.71 3.27
N GLU A 163 -16.94 16.61 4.03
CA GLU A 163 -17.54 17.91 4.35
C GLU A 163 -17.78 18.75 3.09
N GLY A 164 -16.85 18.77 2.14
CA GLY A 164 -16.97 19.47 0.86
C GLY A 164 -18.07 18.89 -0.04
N ILE A 165 -18.10 17.57 -0.23
CA ILE A 165 -19.08 16.87 -1.08
C ILE A 165 -20.48 16.92 -0.44
N ALA A 166 -20.58 16.82 0.87
CA ALA A 166 -21.87 16.93 1.58
C ALA A 166 -22.54 18.28 1.37
N ARG A 167 -21.75 19.35 1.26
CA ARG A 167 -22.26 20.69 0.90
C ARG A 167 -22.81 20.75 -0.53
N LEU A 168 -22.39 19.84 -1.40
CA LEU A 168 -22.82 19.75 -2.81
C LEU A 168 -23.94 18.73 -3.02
N GLY A 169 -24.34 17.96 -2.01
CA GLY A 169 -25.44 17.00 -2.06
C GLY A 169 -25.18 15.72 -2.88
N ASN A 170 -23.95 15.42 -3.23
CA ASN A 170 -23.55 14.33 -4.15
C ASN A 170 -22.68 13.25 -3.49
N LEU A 171 -23.03 12.78 -2.29
CA LEU A 171 -22.40 11.59 -1.73
C LEU A 171 -22.92 10.35 -2.47
N LYS A 172 -22.04 9.68 -3.24
CA LYS A 172 -22.36 8.41 -3.87
C LYS A 172 -22.10 7.29 -2.88
N GLY A 173 -23.17 6.59 -2.48
CA GLY A 173 -23.08 5.36 -1.72
C GLY A 173 -23.04 4.14 -2.63
N TYR A 174 -22.44 3.06 -2.15
CA TYR A 174 -22.33 1.76 -2.79
C TYR A 174 -23.04 0.72 -1.93
N GLN A 175 -24.15 0.17 -2.42
CA GLN A 175 -24.80 -0.97 -1.77
C GLN A 175 -23.87 -2.17 -1.86
N ALA A 176 -23.43 -2.68 -0.73
CA ALA A 176 -22.44 -3.76 -0.70
C ALA A 176 -22.76 -4.78 0.38
N ARG A 177 -22.50 -6.04 0.04
CA ARG A 177 -22.40 -7.18 0.94
C ARG A 177 -20.91 -7.47 1.15
N VAL A 178 -20.48 -7.42 2.40
CA VAL A 178 -19.10 -7.61 2.86
C VAL A 178 -19.04 -8.89 3.69
N GLU A 179 -18.43 -9.93 3.14
CA GLU A 179 -18.21 -11.21 3.81
C GLU A 179 -16.76 -11.28 4.27
N TYR A 180 -16.51 -11.52 5.56
CA TYR A 180 -15.19 -11.58 6.15
C TYR A 180 -15.12 -12.64 7.25
N ASP A 181 -13.94 -12.91 7.80
CA ASP A 181 -13.77 -13.98 8.81
C ASP A 181 -14.67 -13.82 10.05
N GLY A 182 -15.04 -12.59 10.41
CA GLY A 182 -15.89 -12.29 11.55
C GLY A 182 -17.40 -12.30 11.25
N GLY A 183 -17.82 -12.45 10.00
CA GLY A 183 -19.23 -12.45 9.64
C GLY A 183 -19.59 -11.78 8.30
N VAL A 184 -20.78 -11.20 8.27
CA VAL A 184 -21.32 -10.55 7.07
C VAL A 184 -21.89 -9.19 7.46
N LEU A 185 -21.57 -8.16 6.67
CA LEU A 185 -22.17 -6.83 6.75
C LEU A 185 -22.92 -6.57 5.43
N GLU A 186 -24.14 -6.03 5.53
CA GLU A 186 -24.90 -5.57 4.37
C GLU A 186 -25.39 -4.16 4.67
N ASP A 187 -24.86 -3.18 3.91
CA ASP A 187 -25.24 -1.79 4.06
C ASP A 187 -24.83 -0.98 2.81
N GLU A 188 -25.09 0.31 2.86
CA GLU A 188 -24.60 1.27 1.89
C GLU A 188 -23.35 1.96 2.44
N PHE A 189 -22.25 1.89 1.70
CA PHE A 189 -20.97 2.46 2.10
C PHE A 189 -20.52 3.56 1.15
N ILE A 190 -20.05 4.67 1.69
CA ILE A 190 -19.43 5.74 0.90
C ILE A 190 -17.94 5.49 0.65
N PHE A 191 -17.32 4.65 1.47
CA PHE A 191 -15.91 4.34 1.40
C PHE A 191 -15.63 2.97 2.00
N GLY A 192 -14.69 2.25 1.38
CA GLY A 192 -14.11 1.03 1.93
C GLY A 192 -12.63 0.96 1.62
N MET A 193 -11.85 0.50 2.59
CA MET A 193 -10.41 0.34 2.49
C MET A 193 -9.96 -0.95 3.15
N VAL A 194 -9.02 -1.62 2.52
CA VAL A 194 -8.34 -2.81 3.05
C VAL A 194 -6.84 -2.57 2.91
N SER A 195 -6.11 -2.79 3.98
CA SER A 195 -4.69 -2.44 3.99
C SER A 195 -3.84 -3.46 4.77
N ASN A 196 -2.55 -3.50 4.44
CA ASN A 196 -1.50 -4.14 5.23
C ASN A 196 -0.51 -3.05 5.66
N THR A 197 -0.87 -2.25 6.67
CA THR A 197 -0.02 -1.13 7.10
C THR A 197 -0.30 -0.71 8.54
N VAL A 198 0.77 -0.47 9.27
CA VAL A 198 0.76 0.06 10.65
C VAL A 198 0.09 1.44 10.73
N SER A 199 0.16 2.24 9.67
CA SER A 199 -0.41 3.59 9.66
C SER A 199 -1.94 3.59 9.68
N VAL A 200 -2.57 2.52 9.19
CA VAL A 200 -4.02 2.33 9.28
C VAL A 200 -4.41 1.76 10.64
N GLY A 201 -3.58 0.88 11.22
CA GLY A 201 -3.83 0.31 12.55
C GLY A 201 -3.88 1.37 13.66
N GLY A 202 -3.10 2.44 13.57
CA GLY A 202 -3.21 3.58 14.47
C GLY A 202 -4.55 4.31 14.40
N MET A 203 -5.32 4.09 13.33
CA MET A 203 -6.66 4.65 13.12
C MET A 203 -7.79 3.72 13.56
N LEU A 204 -7.53 2.42 13.67
CA LEU A 204 -8.49 1.46 14.19
C LEU A 204 -8.69 1.58 15.72
N GLY A 205 -8.06 2.55 16.37
CA GLY A 205 -8.02 2.64 17.83
C GLY A 205 -7.19 1.53 18.44
N LEU A 206 -6.47 0.76 17.60
CA LEU A 206 -5.51 -0.23 18.05
C LEU A 206 -4.18 0.47 18.34
N PRO A 207 -3.46 0.08 19.37
CA PRO A 207 -2.10 0.57 19.60
C PRO A 207 -1.27 0.33 18.33
N ALA A 208 -0.46 1.29 17.93
CA ALA A 208 0.43 1.16 16.76
C ALA A 208 1.36 -0.08 16.86
N ASP A 209 1.55 -0.58 18.07
CA ASP A 209 2.31 -1.79 18.39
C ASP A 209 1.53 -3.10 18.12
N SER A 210 0.24 -3.04 17.79
CA SER A 210 -0.62 -4.21 17.57
C SER A 210 -0.82 -4.57 16.11
N VAL A 211 -0.31 -3.80 15.16
CA VAL A 211 -0.36 -4.11 13.73
C VAL A 211 0.95 -4.75 13.32
N ALA A 212 0.87 -6.01 12.94
CA ALA A 212 1.99 -6.77 12.40
C ALA A 212 1.89 -6.82 10.88
N LEU A 213 3.03 -6.70 10.19
CA LEU A 213 3.06 -6.81 8.72
C LEU A 213 3.13 -8.28 8.24
N ASP A 214 3.08 -9.24 9.18
CA ASP A 214 3.40 -10.65 8.95
C ASP A 214 2.48 -11.63 9.69
N ASP A 215 1.35 -11.17 10.23
CA ASP A 215 0.41 -12.01 11.01
C ASP A 215 -0.63 -12.75 10.14
N GLY A 216 -0.70 -12.45 8.84
CA GLY A 216 -1.66 -13.03 7.91
C GLY A 216 -3.01 -12.35 7.91
N LEU A 217 -3.10 -11.16 8.51
CA LEU A 217 -4.33 -10.37 8.56
C LEU A 217 -4.17 -9.05 7.78
N LEU A 218 -5.30 -8.54 7.33
CA LEU A 218 -5.44 -7.23 6.72
C LEU A 218 -6.38 -6.39 7.58
N GLU A 219 -6.14 -5.10 7.69
CA GLU A 219 -7.03 -4.14 8.32
C GLU A 219 -8.06 -3.67 7.32
N ALA A 220 -9.33 -3.78 7.67
CA ALA A 220 -10.43 -3.26 6.87
C ALA A 220 -11.13 -2.12 7.59
N ILE A 221 -11.46 -1.06 6.85
CA ILE A 221 -12.30 0.04 7.30
C ILE A 221 -13.42 0.23 6.29
N MET A 222 -14.65 0.28 6.81
CA MET A 222 -15.85 0.55 6.04
C MET A 222 -16.58 1.75 6.64
N VAL A 223 -16.95 2.71 5.81
CA VAL A 223 -17.68 3.91 6.23
C VAL A 223 -19.08 3.88 5.62
N ARG A 224 -20.09 3.74 6.47
CA ARG A 224 -21.49 3.75 6.05
C ARG A 224 -21.89 5.10 5.46
N THR A 225 -22.83 5.08 4.53
CA THR A 225 -23.41 6.30 3.97
C THR A 225 -24.21 7.03 5.05
N PRO A 226 -23.83 8.25 5.46
CA PRO A 226 -24.59 9.01 6.45
C PRO A 226 -25.90 9.48 5.82
N ARG A 227 -27.02 9.23 6.49
CA ARG A 227 -28.37 9.56 6.03
C ARG A 227 -28.88 10.89 6.58
N THR A 228 -28.23 11.40 7.63
CA THR A 228 -28.58 12.65 8.28
C THR A 228 -27.33 13.53 8.48
N PRO A 229 -27.53 14.87 8.60
CA PRO A 229 -26.42 15.77 8.93
C PRO A 229 -25.71 15.41 10.25
N LEU A 230 -26.42 14.86 11.22
CA LEU A 230 -25.85 14.44 12.51
C LEU A 230 -24.94 13.21 12.34
N GLU A 231 -25.38 12.20 11.56
CA GLU A 231 -24.53 11.04 11.23
C GLU A 231 -23.28 11.46 10.47
N LEU A 232 -23.41 12.38 9.50
CA LEU A 232 -22.26 12.90 8.78
C LEU A 232 -21.25 13.59 9.72
N GLN A 233 -21.73 14.39 10.67
CA GLN A 233 -20.85 15.00 11.69
C GLN A 233 -20.16 13.93 12.55
N GLY A 234 -20.86 12.85 12.90
CA GLY A 234 -20.30 11.71 13.63
C GLY A 234 -19.19 11.03 12.84
N VAL A 235 -19.43 10.70 11.55
CA VAL A 235 -18.43 10.13 10.64
C VAL A 235 -17.20 11.04 10.55
N ILE A 236 -17.40 12.33 10.27
CA ILE A 236 -16.30 13.30 10.18
C ILE A 236 -15.51 13.37 11.49
N ALA A 237 -16.19 13.40 12.63
CA ALA A 237 -15.52 13.44 13.93
C ALA A 237 -14.69 12.19 14.23
N ALA A 238 -15.20 10.99 13.90
CA ALA A 238 -14.49 9.73 14.05
C ALA A 238 -13.24 9.69 13.15
N LEU A 239 -13.39 10.06 11.88
CA LEU A 239 -12.28 10.13 10.91
C LEU A 239 -11.21 11.16 11.32
N MET A 240 -11.61 12.33 11.81
CA MET A 240 -10.66 13.35 12.31
C MET A 240 -9.90 12.89 13.55
N LYS A 241 -10.54 12.13 14.42
CA LYS A 241 -9.90 11.49 15.58
C LYS A 241 -9.09 10.25 15.21
N GLN A 242 -9.19 9.79 13.96
CA GLN A 242 -8.57 8.55 13.49
C GLN A 242 -9.00 7.34 14.35
N THR A 243 -10.29 7.24 14.64
CA THR A 243 -10.87 6.15 15.42
C THR A 243 -11.99 5.47 14.64
N THR A 244 -12.16 4.17 14.87
CA THR A 244 -13.36 3.47 14.48
C THR A 244 -14.45 3.74 15.51
N ASP A 245 -15.65 4.03 15.05
CA ASP A 245 -16.83 4.25 15.88
C ASP A 245 -18.04 3.69 15.11
N GLU A 246 -18.47 2.50 15.50
CA GLU A 246 -19.58 1.81 14.83
C GLU A 246 -20.89 2.60 14.96
N ALA A 247 -21.10 3.29 16.08
CA ALA A 247 -22.27 4.14 16.27
C ALA A 247 -22.26 5.35 15.34
N ALA A 248 -21.07 5.84 14.97
CA ALA A 248 -20.90 6.89 13.95
C ALA A 248 -20.83 6.33 12.52
N GLY A 249 -20.97 5.03 12.32
CA GLY A 249 -20.91 4.39 11.01
C GLY A 249 -19.50 4.14 10.45
N VAL A 250 -18.46 4.23 11.27
CA VAL A 250 -17.08 3.90 10.91
C VAL A 250 -16.70 2.55 11.51
N LEU A 251 -16.75 1.50 10.69
CA LEU A 251 -16.44 0.13 11.10
C LEU A 251 -14.98 -0.19 10.82
N GLY A 252 -14.36 -0.95 11.73
CA GLY A 252 -13.01 -1.45 11.55
C GLY A 252 -12.90 -2.89 12.04
N PHE A 253 -12.20 -3.73 11.27
CA PHE A 253 -11.98 -5.13 11.63
C PHE A 253 -10.70 -5.67 10.97
N HIS A 254 -10.19 -6.79 11.50
CA HIS A 254 -9.10 -7.54 10.90
C HIS A 254 -9.67 -8.78 10.21
N THR A 255 -9.05 -9.18 9.11
CA THR A 255 -9.48 -10.37 8.37
C THR A 255 -8.36 -10.93 7.51
N SER A 256 -8.31 -12.25 7.39
CA SER A 256 -7.39 -12.91 6.44
C SER A 256 -7.94 -12.93 5.02
N ARG A 257 -9.26 -12.84 4.91
CA ARG A 257 -9.98 -12.81 3.63
C ARG A 257 -11.23 -11.95 3.72
N LEU A 258 -11.57 -11.33 2.62
CA LEU A 258 -12.71 -10.44 2.49
C LEU A 258 -13.29 -10.58 1.09
N LYS A 259 -14.63 -10.66 0.99
CA LYS A 259 -15.34 -10.57 -0.26
C LYS A 259 -16.34 -9.42 -0.20
N ILE A 260 -16.20 -8.47 -1.10
CA ILE A 260 -17.12 -7.35 -1.23
C ILE A 260 -17.87 -7.49 -2.55
N THR A 261 -19.20 -7.63 -2.47
CA THR A 261 -20.08 -7.70 -3.63
C THR A 261 -20.95 -6.47 -3.64
N CYS A 262 -20.79 -5.63 -4.64
CA CYS A 262 -21.56 -4.42 -4.84
C CYS A 262 -22.71 -4.64 -5.83
N ALA A 263 -23.77 -3.84 -5.72
CA ALA A 263 -24.90 -3.89 -6.67
C ALA A 263 -24.45 -3.52 -8.10
N ASP A 264 -23.54 -2.55 -8.20
CA ASP A 264 -23.00 -2.04 -9.46
C ASP A 264 -21.48 -2.23 -9.53
N GLU A 265 -20.92 -2.07 -10.74
CA GLU A 265 -19.47 -1.95 -10.93
C GLU A 265 -18.91 -0.81 -10.08
N THR A 266 -17.91 -1.13 -9.27
CA THR A 266 -17.32 -0.22 -8.29
C THR A 266 -15.84 -0.02 -8.58
N PRO A 267 -15.41 1.22 -8.85
CA PRO A 267 -14.00 1.50 -9.11
C PRO A 267 -13.16 1.36 -7.86
N TRP A 268 -12.03 0.68 -8.00
CA TRP A 268 -11.04 0.46 -6.94
C TRP A 268 -9.70 1.09 -7.27
N THR A 269 -8.97 1.43 -6.24
CA THR A 269 -7.55 1.78 -6.32
C THR A 269 -6.73 0.74 -5.58
N LEU A 270 -5.56 0.39 -6.12
CA LEU A 270 -4.56 -0.49 -5.49
C LEU A 270 -3.25 0.28 -5.42
N ASP A 271 -2.77 0.57 -4.22
CA ASP A 271 -1.56 1.37 -3.98
C ASP A 271 -1.54 2.72 -4.72
N GLY A 272 -2.74 3.34 -4.89
CA GLY A 272 -2.92 4.60 -5.61
C GLY A 272 -3.07 4.49 -7.13
N GLU A 273 -3.02 3.27 -7.70
CA GLU A 273 -3.25 3.02 -9.13
C GLU A 273 -4.65 2.43 -9.37
N TYR A 274 -5.21 2.62 -10.57
CA TYR A 274 -6.52 2.05 -10.91
C TYR A 274 -6.54 0.52 -10.82
N GLY A 275 -7.41 0.02 -9.94
CA GLY A 275 -7.58 -1.40 -9.63
C GLY A 275 -8.60 -2.15 -10.50
N GLY A 276 -9.34 -1.44 -11.36
CA GLY A 276 -10.50 -2.00 -12.07
C GLY A 276 -11.82 -1.61 -11.39
N SER A 277 -12.93 -2.02 -12.01
CA SER A 277 -14.29 -1.76 -11.49
C SER A 277 -15.11 -3.07 -11.40
N PRO A 278 -14.68 -4.07 -10.63
CA PRO A 278 -15.45 -5.30 -10.49
C PRO A 278 -16.71 -5.10 -9.66
N GLN A 279 -17.78 -5.87 -9.92
CA GLN A 279 -18.92 -6.00 -9.02
C GLN A 279 -18.56 -6.78 -7.75
N ALA A 280 -17.65 -7.77 -7.87
CA ALA A 280 -17.19 -8.56 -6.74
C ALA A 280 -15.66 -8.47 -6.63
N ALA A 281 -15.18 -8.05 -5.49
CA ALA A 281 -13.77 -8.00 -5.11
C ALA A 281 -13.49 -9.07 -4.06
N GLU A 282 -12.62 -10.01 -4.38
CA GLU A 282 -12.09 -11.00 -3.43
C GLU A 282 -10.69 -10.55 -3.00
N ILE A 283 -10.52 -10.33 -1.70
CA ILE A 283 -9.28 -9.85 -1.12
C ILE A 283 -8.79 -10.89 -0.11
N THR A 284 -7.51 -11.23 -0.19
CA THR A 284 -6.88 -12.19 0.73
C THR A 284 -5.49 -11.73 1.13
N ALA A 285 -5.11 -12.00 2.38
CA ALA A 285 -3.73 -11.85 2.83
C ALA A 285 -2.87 -13.00 2.29
N CYS A 286 -1.88 -12.68 1.49
CA CYS A 286 -0.82 -13.62 1.11
C CYS A 286 0.26 -13.57 2.19
N ARG A 287 0.13 -14.46 3.17
CA ARG A 287 1.02 -14.47 4.34
C ARG A 287 2.47 -14.72 3.96
N HIS A 288 3.39 -13.93 4.53
CA HIS A 288 4.84 -14.03 4.32
C HIS A 288 5.22 -14.07 2.83
N ALA A 289 4.49 -13.31 2.02
CA ALA A 289 4.62 -13.36 0.57
C ALA A 289 5.97 -12.86 0.07
N VAL A 290 6.56 -11.88 0.73
CA VAL A 290 7.89 -11.34 0.42
C VAL A 290 8.71 -11.18 1.70
N ASN A 291 10.04 -11.19 1.56
CA ASN A 291 10.94 -10.85 2.65
C ASN A 291 11.54 -9.47 2.37
N ILE A 292 11.18 -8.46 3.16
CA ILE A 292 11.71 -7.11 3.00
C ILE A 292 12.83 -6.85 4.00
N VAL A 293 13.91 -6.24 3.54
CA VAL A 293 15.07 -5.89 4.38
C VAL A 293 14.84 -4.52 4.99
N TYR A 294 14.63 -4.47 6.32
CA TYR A 294 14.46 -3.24 7.06
C TYR A 294 14.84 -3.41 8.54
N GLY A 295 15.13 -2.27 9.18
CA GLY A 295 15.52 -2.22 10.59
C GLY A 295 16.95 -2.75 10.82
N ALA A 296 17.57 -2.34 11.92
CA ALA A 296 18.76 -2.93 12.49
C ALA A 296 18.36 -3.93 13.59
#